data_0312812dacbbaebd9ab4168ba9898ffe
#
_entry.id   0312812dacbbaebd9ab4168ba9898ffe
#
_cell.length_a   1.000
_cell.length_b   1.000
_cell.length_c   1.000
_cell.angle_alpha   90.00
_cell.angle_beta   90.00
_cell.angle_gamma   90.00
#
_symmetry.space_group_name_H-M   'P 1'
#
loop_
_entity.id
_entity.type
_entity.pdbx_description
1 polymer ?
#
loop_
_entity_poly.entity_id
_entity_poly.type
_entity_poly.pdbx_seq_one_letter_code
_entity_poly.pdbx_strand_id
1 'polypeptide(L)'
;MTTYSSREEIDEQYRWDLSSIFESDEAFLAALEEAKKLPPRFASFQGKISASAAELLAYLKLDDEAGLILTKLANYAERKSDEDTRESRYQDYSSQVMTLWVSLSSASSWFTSELLSLSEQEMEGFYSQEPELELYRRCLDVIFSRREHVLSPAEEKLLAAAGDMANQPDNIFSLLNDADLTFPDAHDAEGAAHPVTHGSYIPLMMSADRTLRESAYESLYSSYRQFRNTFAATLGAQNKQLKFFAEARRYESALEAALSANEVPTQVYTNLIETVHNNMDAMYKYVALRKELLDVDELRFSDLYVPIVDDVELTFTYEEACDIILEALRPMGENYLALVRRSLSERWIDVYETPGKRSGAYSAGGYGMHPVILLNFQGKLDDVFTLIHEMGHSIHTYLSCANQPVCYSDYVIFVAEVASTCNEALLTRYLLDHAKNERERAYFLNHFLEQFRATLYRQTMFAEFELKVAELTAQGAGITADALCGIYKELNAQYFGDGIALDENIALEWARIPHFYYRFYVYQYATGFAAAIALSQRILDLGEQGREDYLGFLKGGSSKPPIDLLRGAGVNMLSPEPVEDALKLFDEMVDEMAEACRKLKAEKH
;
A
#
# COMPACT_ATOMS: atom_id res chain seq x y z
N MET A 1 -28.40 -10.00 0.09
CA MET A 1 -27.69 -8.73 0.36
C MET A 1 -28.69 -7.72 0.86
N THR A 2 -28.44 -7.10 1.99
CA THR A 2 -29.27 -5.98 2.49
C THR A 2 -28.79 -4.72 1.78
N THR A 3 -29.65 -4.12 0.97
CA THR A 3 -29.32 -2.86 0.26
C THR A 3 -30.01 -1.74 1.02
N TYR A 4 -29.25 -0.76 1.47
CA TYR A 4 -29.74 0.42 2.16
C TYR A 4 -29.90 1.58 1.18
N SER A 5 -31.02 2.31 1.25
CA SER A 5 -31.27 3.47 0.39
C SER A 5 -30.73 4.77 0.99
N SER A 6 -30.47 4.79 2.29
CA SER A 6 -29.82 5.90 2.99
C SER A 6 -29.06 5.42 4.24
N ARG A 7 -28.16 6.27 4.74
CA ARG A 7 -27.34 5.99 5.94
C ARG A 7 -28.20 5.84 7.21
N GLU A 8 -29.34 6.54 7.27
CA GLU A 8 -30.27 6.53 8.41
C GLU A 8 -30.96 5.17 8.59
N GLU A 9 -31.06 4.36 7.52
CA GLU A 9 -31.62 3.01 7.57
C GLU A 9 -30.69 1.99 8.21
N ILE A 10 -29.38 2.30 8.29
CA ILE A 10 -28.37 1.44 8.92
C ILE A 10 -28.47 1.63 10.44
N ASP A 11 -28.54 0.53 11.18
CA ASP A 11 -28.49 0.57 12.64
C ASP A 11 -27.20 1.28 13.11
N GLU A 12 -27.32 2.05 14.18
CA GLU A 12 -26.23 2.88 14.71
C GLU A 12 -24.98 2.07 15.06
N GLN A 13 -25.11 0.83 15.49
CA GLN A 13 -24.01 -0.05 15.82
C GLN A 13 -23.09 -0.38 14.62
N TYR A 14 -23.59 -0.23 13.38
CA TYR A 14 -22.82 -0.47 12.13
C TYR A 14 -22.33 0.83 11.49
N ARG A 15 -22.44 1.94 12.18
CA ARG A 15 -21.93 3.24 11.76
C ARG A 15 -20.84 3.70 12.72
N TRP A 16 -19.73 4.18 12.21
CA TRP A 16 -18.67 4.72 13.05
C TRP A 16 -19.13 5.91 13.89
N ASP A 17 -18.43 6.16 15.01
CA ASP A 17 -18.66 7.31 15.86
C ASP A 17 -17.47 8.28 15.80
N LEU A 18 -17.67 9.41 15.14
CA LEU A 18 -16.64 10.45 14.99
C LEU A 18 -16.67 11.49 16.12
N SER A 19 -17.57 11.36 17.09
CA SER A 19 -17.68 12.30 18.23
C SER A 19 -16.42 12.31 19.11
N SER A 20 -15.63 11.21 19.08
CA SER A 20 -14.33 11.12 19.75
C SER A 20 -13.27 12.04 19.12
N ILE A 21 -13.45 12.47 17.86
CA ILE A 21 -12.55 13.41 17.17
C ILE A 21 -13.04 14.84 17.46
N PHE A 22 -14.30 15.14 17.11
CA PHE A 22 -15.00 16.36 17.48
C PHE A 22 -16.46 16.04 17.80
N GLU A 23 -16.95 16.58 18.91
CA GLU A 23 -18.33 16.34 19.37
C GLU A 23 -19.39 16.88 18.39
N SER A 24 -19.05 17.90 17.61
CA SER A 24 -19.94 18.52 16.62
C SER A 24 -19.17 19.31 15.54
N ASP A 25 -19.88 19.68 14.47
CA ASP A 25 -19.38 20.57 13.42
C ASP A 25 -18.95 21.94 13.99
N GLU A 26 -19.65 22.45 15.02
CA GLU A 26 -19.30 23.71 15.68
C GLU A 26 -17.96 23.59 16.42
N ALA A 27 -17.70 22.47 17.09
CA ALA A 27 -16.43 22.20 17.75
C ALA A 27 -15.29 22.09 16.74
N PHE A 28 -15.53 21.41 15.62
CA PHE A 28 -14.58 21.35 14.50
C PHE A 28 -14.25 22.74 13.95
N LEU A 29 -15.27 23.55 13.64
CA LEU A 29 -15.09 24.91 13.09
C LEU A 29 -14.34 25.82 14.07
N ALA A 30 -14.63 25.73 15.35
CA ALA A 30 -13.91 26.49 16.39
C ALA A 30 -12.43 26.10 16.43
N ALA A 31 -12.12 24.80 16.37
CA ALA A 31 -10.74 24.29 16.33
C ALA A 31 -10.01 24.72 15.04
N LEU A 32 -10.68 24.69 13.89
CA LEU A 32 -10.14 25.16 12.62
C LEU A 32 -9.79 26.65 12.66
N GLU A 33 -10.65 27.50 13.23
CA GLU A 33 -10.38 28.95 13.37
C GLU A 33 -9.18 29.21 14.30
N GLU A 34 -9.01 28.44 15.38
CA GLU A 34 -7.82 28.53 16.22
C GLU A 34 -6.55 28.05 15.48
N ALA A 35 -6.62 26.95 14.73
CA ALA A 35 -5.51 26.42 13.95
C ALA A 35 -5.04 27.37 12.83
N LYS A 36 -5.94 28.19 12.26
CA LYS A 36 -5.58 29.25 11.30
C LYS A 36 -4.64 30.31 11.87
N LYS A 37 -4.44 30.35 13.18
CA LYS A 37 -3.48 31.27 13.83
C LYS A 37 -2.06 30.68 13.94
N LEU A 38 -1.87 29.42 13.59
CA LEU A 38 -0.56 28.74 13.67
C LEU A 38 0.48 29.24 12.65
N PRO A 39 0.15 29.48 11.35
CA PRO A 39 1.18 29.88 10.36
C PRO A 39 2.04 31.07 10.76
N PRO A 40 1.53 32.21 11.26
CA PRO A 40 2.37 33.30 11.73
C PRO A 40 3.22 32.94 12.97
N ARG A 41 2.80 31.99 13.81
CA ARG A 41 3.62 31.49 14.92
C ARG A 41 4.84 30.76 14.38
N PHE A 42 4.70 29.87 13.40
CA PHE A 42 5.81 29.18 12.74
C PHE A 42 6.78 30.16 12.07
N ALA A 43 6.27 31.12 11.29
CA ALA A 43 7.09 32.13 10.64
C ALA A 43 7.91 32.98 11.66
N SER A 44 7.43 33.16 12.89
CA SER A 44 8.10 33.95 13.92
C SER A 44 9.39 33.32 14.47
N PHE A 45 9.64 32.03 14.22
CA PHE A 45 10.86 31.31 14.62
C PHE A 45 12.01 31.45 13.60
N GLN A 46 11.72 31.88 12.38
CA GLN A 46 12.72 32.02 11.33
C GLN A 46 13.89 32.90 11.77
N GLY A 47 15.12 32.39 11.61
CA GLY A 47 16.36 33.03 12.03
C GLY A 47 16.67 32.92 13.53
N LYS A 48 15.90 32.11 14.29
CA LYS A 48 16.09 31.98 15.74
C LYS A 48 16.49 30.58 16.17
N ILE A 49 16.04 29.54 15.46
CA ILE A 49 16.28 28.14 15.86
C ILE A 49 17.75 27.75 15.79
N SER A 50 18.50 28.35 14.88
CA SER A 50 19.95 28.15 14.77
C SER A 50 20.77 28.93 15.82
N ALA A 51 20.16 29.92 16.44
CA ALA A 51 20.82 30.76 17.44
C ALA A 51 20.57 30.32 18.90
N SER A 52 19.55 29.50 19.17
CA SER A 52 19.12 29.17 20.54
C SER A 52 18.48 27.78 20.60
N ALA A 53 19.00 26.94 21.50
CA ALA A 53 18.43 25.62 21.79
C ALA A 53 17.00 25.71 22.30
N ALA A 54 16.68 26.72 23.12
CA ALA A 54 15.33 26.95 23.64
C ALA A 54 14.33 27.32 22.53
N GLU A 55 14.74 28.11 21.53
CA GLU A 55 13.88 28.44 20.37
C GLU A 55 13.66 27.22 19.47
N LEU A 56 14.68 26.38 19.27
CA LEU A 56 14.54 25.13 18.54
C LEU A 56 13.55 24.19 19.27
N LEU A 57 13.70 24.01 20.57
CA LEU A 57 12.78 23.19 21.37
C LEU A 57 11.34 23.75 21.31
N ALA A 58 11.18 25.07 21.43
CA ALA A 58 9.86 25.70 21.34
C ALA A 58 9.21 25.51 19.96
N TYR A 59 10.00 25.57 18.87
CA TYR A 59 9.53 25.27 17.53
C TYR A 59 9.05 23.82 17.41
N LEU A 60 9.83 22.84 17.85
CA LEU A 60 9.48 21.42 17.76
C LEU A 60 8.22 21.07 18.58
N LYS A 61 8.06 21.68 19.77
CA LYS A 61 6.82 21.55 20.55
C LYS A 61 5.61 22.18 19.85
N LEU A 62 5.81 23.29 19.12
CA LEU A 62 4.75 23.88 18.31
C LEU A 62 4.40 22.99 17.11
N ASP A 63 5.38 22.31 16.53
CA ASP A 63 5.19 21.37 15.43
C ASP A 63 4.35 20.15 15.87
N ASP A 64 4.64 19.58 17.04
CA ASP A 64 3.83 18.54 17.67
C ASP A 64 2.38 19.03 17.92
N GLU A 65 2.20 20.25 18.50
CA GLU A 65 0.87 20.86 18.73
C GLU A 65 0.09 21.00 17.41
N ALA A 66 0.75 21.50 16.36
CA ALA A 66 0.16 21.67 15.04
C ALA A 66 -0.20 20.34 14.38
N GLY A 67 0.68 19.36 14.46
CA GLY A 67 0.45 18.01 13.94
C GLY A 67 -0.79 17.36 14.56
N LEU A 68 -0.94 17.46 15.88
CA LEU A 68 -2.09 16.92 16.61
C LEU A 68 -3.42 17.53 16.14
N ILE A 69 -3.49 18.86 16.05
CA ILE A 69 -4.75 19.50 15.66
C ILE A 69 -5.07 19.29 14.17
N LEU A 70 -4.05 19.32 13.30
CA LEU A 70 -4.24 19.07 11.87
C LEU A 70 -4.70 17.64 11.60
N THR A 71 -4.13 16.65 12.27
CA THR A 71 -4.55 15.25 12.16
C THR A 71 -6.02 15.08 12.54
N LYS A 72 -6.48 15.69 13.62
CA LYS A 72 -7.88 15.66 14.03
C LYS A 72 -8.81 16.36 13.02
N LEU A 73 -8.41 17.56 12.57
CA LEU A 73 -9.19 18.32 11.60
C LEU A 73 -9.32 17.55 10.27
N ALA A 74 -8.24 17.01 9.76
CA ALA A 74 -8.25 16.23 8.53
C ALA A 74 -9.12 14.98 8.66
N ASN A 75 -8.91 14.19 9.73
CA ASN A 75 -9.68 12.98 9.94
C ASN A 75 -11.19 13.25 10.07
N TYR A 76 -11.61 14.29 10.79
CA TYR A 76 -13.03 14.62 10.91
C TYR A 76 -13.64 15.04 9.57
N ALA A 77 -13.02 16.01 8.89
CA ALA A 77 -13.54 16.55 7.64
C ALA A 77 -13.64 15.48 6.54
N GLU A 78 -12.59 14.68 6.37
CA GLU A 78 -12.56 13.61 5.38
C GLU A 78 -13.55 12.49 5.70
N ARG A 79 -13.59 12.02 6.96
CA ARG A 79 -14.53 10.94 7.35
C ARG A 79 -15.98 11.37 7.22
N LYS A 80 -16.29 12.62 7.55
CA LYS A 80 -17.61 13.20 7.30
C LYS A 80 -17.94 13.30 5.81
N SER A 81 -16.98 13.66 4.99
CA SER A 81 -17.15 13.66 3.53
C SER A 81 -17.33 12.24 2.97
N ASP A 82 -16.67 11.23 3.54
CA ASP A 82 -16.74 9.84 3.10
C ASP A 82 -18.07 9.15 3.46
N GLU A 83 -18.80 9.66 4.47
CA GLU A 83 -20.16 9.20 4.79
C GLU A 83 -21.15 9.45 3.62
N ASP A 84 -21.02 10.59 2.95
CA ASP A 84 -21.72 10.94 1.72
C ASP A 84 -20.91 11.98 0.94
N THR A 85 -20.23 11.54 -0.10
CA THR A 85 -19.37 12.39 -0.94
C THR A 85 -20.13 13.48 -1.72
N ARG A 86 -21.47 13.49 -1.68
CA ARG A 86 -22.33 14.52 -2.29
C ARG A 86 -22.55 15.72 -1.37
N GLU A 87 -22.23 15.59 -0.07
CA GLU A 87 -22.42 16.65 0.92
C GLU A 87 -21.37 17.76 0.77
N SER A 88 -21.73 18.84 0.10
CA SER A 88 -20.82 19.96 -0.23
C SER A 88 -20.22 20.63 1.02
N ARG A 89 -20.91 20.62 2.16
CA ARG A 89 -20.40 21.16 3.43
C ARG A 89 -19.11 20.48 3.87
N TYR A 90 -19.04 19.16 3.81
CA TYR A 90 -17.85 18.42 4.25
C TYR A 90 -16.73 18.45 3.21
N GLN A 91 -17.08 18.59 1.93
CA GLN A 91 -16.08 18.92 0.89
C GLN A 91 -15.42 20.28 1.16
N ASP A 92 -16.21 21.28 1.58
CA ASP A 92 -15.68 22.61 1.96
C ASP A 92 -14.78 22.50 3.20
N TYR A 93 -15.16 21.73 4.22
CA TYR A 93 -14.33 21.51 5.40
C TYR A 93 -12.97 20.90 5.03
N SER A 94 -12.94 19.86 4.20
CA SER A 94 -11.71 19.24 3.69
C SER A 94 -10.86 20.24 2.92
N SER A 95 -11.46 21.08 2.08
CA SER A 95 -10.75 22.13 1.33
C SER A 95 -10.14 23.18 2.25
N GLN A 96 -10.83 23.59 3.31
CA GLN A 96 -10.30 24.55 4.29
C GLN A 96 -9.13 23.97 5.08
N VAL A 97 -9.20 22.70 5.49
CA VAL A 97 -8.10 22.00 6.17
C VAL A 97 -6.88 21.90 5.25
N MET A 98 -7.08 21.53 3.97
CA MET A 98 -6.00 21.49 2.98
C MET A 98 -5.35 22.88 2.77
N THR A 99 -6.15 23.92 2.72
CA THR A 99 -5.64 25.30 2.62
C THR A 99 -4.78 25.70 3.83
N LEU A 100 -5.21 25.31 5.02
CA LEU A 100 -4.44 25.50 6.25
C LEU A 100 -3.13 24.72 6.22
N TRP A 101 -3.16 23.45 5.79
CA TRP A 101 -1.96 22.64 5.62
C TRP A 101 -0.92 23.30 4.69
N VAL A 102 -1.35 23.76 3.53
CA VAL A 102 -0.48 24.48 2.57
C VAL A 102 0.09 25.75 3.20
N SER A 103 -0.71 26.50 3.95
CA SER A 103 -0.27 27.72 4.65
C SER A 103 0.78 27.43 5.71
N LEU A 104 0.62 26.36 6.50
CA LEU A 104 1.59 25.91 7.50
C LEU A 104 2.89 25.42 6.86
N SER A 105 2.79 24.59 5.84
CA SER A 105 3.95 24.10 5.08
C SER A 105 4.76 25.26 4.48
N SER A 106 4.09 26.27 3.95
CA SER A 106 4.75 27.49 3.43
C SER A 106 5.43 28.27 4.57
N ALA A 107 4.77 28.44 5.71
CA ALA A 107 5.29 29.19 6.87
C ALA A 107 6.47 28.50 7.55
N SER A 108 6.62 27.19 7.43
CA SER A 108 7.72 26.38 8.00
C SER A 108 8.79 25.96 6.98
N SER A 109 8.66 26.30 5.72
CA SER A 109 9.55 25.86 4.61
C SER A 109 11.04 26.21 4.81
N TRP A 110 11.35 27.21 5.61
CA TRP A 110 12.70 27.66 5.97
C TRP A 110 13.40 26.72 6.98
N PHE A 111 12.64 25.90 7.74
CA PHE A 111 13.13 25.15 8.91
C PHE A 111 14.32 24.23 8.57
N THR A 112 14.19 23.37 7.57
CA THR A 112 15.24 22.43 7.19
C THR A 112 16.54 23.14 6.81
N SER A 113 16.46 24.21 6.03
CA SER A 113 17.65 24.97 5.62
C SER A 113 18.34 25.64 6.81
N GLU A 114 17.58 26.20 7.75
CA GLU A 114 18.14 26.85 8.95
C GLU A 114 18.72 25.80 9.90
N LEU A 115 18.03 24.68 10.14
CA LEU A 115 18.53 23.58 10.95
C LEU A 115 19.86 23.02 10.41
N LEU A 116 19.95 22.80 9.10
CA LEU A 116 21.15 22.27 8.45
C LEU A 116 22.32 23.26 8.42
N SER A 117 22.13 24.53 8.79
CA SER A 117 23.23 25.48 9.01
C SER A 117 24.03 25.19 10.28
N LEU A 118 23.46 24.46 11.25
CA LEU A 118 24.11 24.04 12.48
C LEU A 118 25.10 22.90 12.21
N SER A 119 26.28 22.96 12.80
CA SER A 119 27.22 21.85 12.85
C SER A 119 26.81 20.80 13.87
N GLU A 120 27.35 19.58 13.75
CA GLU A 120 27.14 18.53 14.75
C GLU A 120 27.55 18.96 16.16
N GLN A 121 28.65 19.71 16.27
CA GLN A 121 29.13 20.22 17.55
C GLN A 121 28.18 21.25 18.19
N GLU A 122 27.57 22.11 17.39
CA GLU A 122 26.56 23.08 17.86
C GLU A 122 25.29 22.34 18.31
N MET A 123 24.86 21.32 17.58
CA MET A 123 23.72 20.49 17.99
C MET A 123 23.98 19.73 19.28
N GLU A 124 25.16 19.15 19.48
CA GLU A 124 25.52 18.53 20.76
C GLU A 124 25.53 19.56 21.91
N GLY A 125 25.93 20.80 21.59
CA GLY A 125 25.80 21.92 22.53
C GLY A 125 24.33 22.22 22.87
N PHE A 126 23.43 22.14 21.89
CA PHE A 126 22.00 22.36 22.10
C PHE A 126 21.35 21.26 22.93
N TYR A 127 21.66 19.98 22.70
CA TYR A 127 21.19 18.87 23.54
C TYR A 127 21.67 19.00 24.98
N SER A 128 22.89 19.54 25.19
CA SER A 128 23.43 19.78 26.54
C SER A 128 22.75 20.95 27.25
N GLN A 129 22.30 21.98 26.52
CA GLN A 129 21.61 23.17 27.05
C GLN A 129 20.15 22.89 27.37
N GLU A 130 19.48 22.15 26.48
CA GLU A 130 18.06 21.78 26.55
C GLU A 130 17.91 20.26 26.45
N PRO A 131 17.98 19.51 27.55
CA PRO A 131 17.90 18.04 27.54
C PRO A 131 16.60 17.47 26.93
N GLU A 132 15.50 18.24 26.93
CA GLU A 132 14.25 17.83 26.28
C GLU A 132 14.39 17.69 24.77
N LEU A 133 15.40 18.30 24.13
CA LEU A 133 15.69 18.09 22.70
C LEU A 133 16.09 16.65 22.37
N GLU A 134 16.57 15.88 23.35
CA GLU A 134 16.88 14.46 23.15
C GLU A 134 15.67 13.66 22.66
N LEU A 135 14.45 14.08 23.02
CA LEU A 135 13.22 13.48 22.51
C LEU A 135 13.15 13.54 20.99
N TYR A 136 13.66 14.59 20.38
CA TYR A 136 13.60 14.86 18.95
C TYR A 136 14.87 14.44 18.19
N ARG A 137 15.90 13.91 18.91
CA ARG A 137 17.21 13.58 18.30
C ARG A 137 17.04 12.75 17.02
N ARG A 138 16.25 11.69 17.06
CA ARG A 138 16.04 10.81 15.91
C ARG A 138 15.43 11.56 14.69
N CYS A 139 14.42 12.43 14.91
CA CYS A 139 13.83 13.24 13.83
C CYS A 139 14.86 14.21 13.23
N LEU A 140 15.66 14.83 14.08
CA LEU A 140 16.70 15.77 13.66
C LEU A 140 17.83 15.04 12.92
N ASP A 141 18.27 13.88 13.41
CA ASP A 141 19.30 13.04 12.76
C ASP A 141 18.89 12.61 11.36
N VAL A 142 17.60 12.29 11.12
CA VAL A 142 17.09 12.01 9.77
C VAL A 142 17.24 13.21 8.83
N ILE A 143 16.99 14.42 9.33
CA ILE A 143 17.20 15.63 8.53
C ILE A 143 18.68 15.85 8.26
N PHE A 144 19.53 15.69 9.28
CA PHE A 144 20.99 15.82 9.14
C PHE A 144 21.61 14.78 8.21
N SER A 145 21.11 13.55 8.19
CA SER A 145 21.61 12.50 7.29
C SER A 145 21.43 12.85 5.80
N ARG A 146 20.47 13.73 5.50
CA ARG A 146 20.18 14.20 4.13
C ARG A 146 20.92 15.49 3.75
N ARG A 147 21.83 16.00 4.61
CA ARG A 147 22.53 17.28 4.38
C ARG A 147 23.22 17.35 3.02
N GLU A 148 23.86 16.27 2.58
CA GLU A 148 24.58 16.24 1.29
C GLU A 148 23.65 16.34 0.07
N HIS A 149 22.36 16.02 0.25
CA HIS A 149 21.31 16.03 -0.77
C HIS A 149 20.44 17.30 -0.74
N VAL A 150 20.67 18.19 0.24
CA VAL A 150 20.00 19.49 0.31
C VAL A 150 20.86 20.53 -0.40
N LEU A 151 20.24 21.29 -1.28
CA LEU A 151 20.88 22.31 -2.10
C LEU A 151 20.81 23.68 -1.44
N SER A 152 21.44 24.67 -2.08
CA SER A 152 21.30 26.06 -1.63
C SER A 152 19.83 26.54 -1.70
N PRO A 153 19.41 27.50 -0.90
CA PRO A 153 18.03 28.02 -0.92
C PRO A 153 17.55 28.49 -2.30
N ALA A 154 18.48 29.01 -3.12
CA ALA A 154 18.16 29.47 -4.48
C ALA A 154 17.89 28.28 -5.43
N GLU A 155 18.70 27.22 -5.32
CA GLU A 155 18.55 25.98 -6.10
C GLU A 155 17.28 25.22 -5.65
N GLU A 156 17.04 25.10 -4.34
CA GLU A 156 15.80 24.48 -3.81
C GLU A 156 14.55 25.20 -4.32
N LYS A 157 14.55 26.53 -4.32
CA LYS A 157 13.46 27.33 -4.87
C LYS A 157 13.26 27.07 -6.37
N LEU A 158 14.36 26.91 -7.12
CA LEU A 158 14.29 26.59 -8.56
C LEU A 158 13.73 25.19 -8.80
N LEU A 159 14.19 24.18 -8.05
CA LEU A 159 13.68 22.81 -8.15
C LEU A 159 12.20 22.72 -7.73
N ALA A 160 11.81 23.44 -6.67
CA ALA A 160 10.41 23.52 -6.28
C ALA A 160 9.52 24.13 -7.38
N ALA A 161 9.98 25.18 -8.05
CA ALA A 161 9.27 25.79 -9.17
C ALA A 161 9.18 24.85 -10.40
N ALA A 162 10.12 23.90 -10.57
CA ALA A 162 10.07 22.90 -11.62
C ALA A 162 9.10 21.74 -11.29
N GLY A 163 8.61 21.63 -10.05
CA GLY A 163 7.77 20.53 -9.57
C GLY A 163 6.46 20.38 -10.36
N ASP A 164 5.80 21.47 -10.70
CA ASP A 164 4.57 21.42 -11.52
C ASP A 164 4.83 20.80 -12.90
N MET A 165 5.92 21.18 -13.53
CA MET A 165 6.35 20.62 -14.83
C MET A 165 6.78 19.15 -14.68
N ALA A 166 7.40 18.79 -13.57
CA ALA A 166 7.86 17.43 -13.29
C ALA A 166 6.71 16.43 -13.06
N ASN A 167 5.55 16.90 -12.61
CA ASN A 167 4.35 16.07 -12.41
C ASN A 167 3.55 15.84 -13.70
N GLN A 168 3.87 16.55 -14.81
CA GLN A 168 3.09 16.43 -16.05
C GLN A 168 3.09 15.03 -16.68
N PRO A 169 4.17 14.21 -16.63
CA PRO A 169 4.15 12.85 -17.17
C PRO A 169 3.04 11.99 -16.57
N ASP A 170 2.89 12.02 -15.23
CA ASP A 170 1.84 11.30 -14.52
C ASP A 170 0.45 11.86 -14.85
N ASN A 171 0.29 13.17 -14.84
CA ASN A 171 -0.97 13.83 -15.20
C ASN A 171 -1.41 13.51 -16.64
N ILE A 172 -0.50 13.52 -17.62
CA ILE A 172 -0.80 13.16 -19.02
C ILE A 172 -1.17 11.69 -19.12
N PHE A 173 -0.44 10.81 -18.42
CA PHE A 173 -0.78 9.39 -18.35
C PHE A 173 -2.20 9.21 -17.81
N SER A 174 -2.53 9.81 -16.66
CA SER A 174 -3.84 9.66 -16.02
C SER A 174 -4.98 10.16 -16.90
N LEU A 175 -4.83 11.34 -17.52
CA LEU A 175 -5.85 11.87 -18.44
C LEU A 175 -6.05 10.97 -19.66
N LEU A 176 -4.97 10.49 -20.28
CA LEU A 176 -5.07 9.58 -21.41
C LEU A 176 -5.69 8.24 -21.00
N ASN A 177 -5.24 7.67 -19.89
CA ASN A 177 -5.67 6.34 -19.42
C ASN A 177 -7.12 6.34 -18.93
N ASP A 178 -7.50 7.32 -18.12
CA ASP A 178 -8.76 7.29 -17.36
C ASP A 178 -9.89 8.06 -18.06
N ALA A 179 -9.55 9.09 -18.88
CA ALA A 179 -10.54 9.95 -19.52
C ALA A 179 -10.69 9.74 -21.04
N ASP A 180 -9.57 9.60 -21.76
CA ASP A 180 -9.60 9.60 -23.23
C ASP A 180 -9.64 8.19 -23.84
N LEU A 181 -9.08 7.20 -23.14
CA LEU A 181 -9.00 5.83 -23.63
C LEU A 181 -10.37 5.15 -23.59
N THR A 182 -10.76 4.56 -24.69
CA THR A 182 -11.98 3.74 -24.81
C THR A 182 -11.65 2.37 -25.36
N PHE A 183 -12.43 1.36 -24.98
CA PHE A 183 -12.21 -0.02 -25.37
C PHE A 183 -13.38 -0.52 -26.22
N PRO A 184 -13.14 -1.29 -27.31
CA PRO A 184 -14.20 -2.02 -27.99
C PRO A 184 -14.93 -2.98 -27.04
N ASP A 185 -16.19 -3.29 -27.33
CA ASP A 185 -16.88 -4.34 -26.58
C ASP A 185 -16.21 -5.70 -26.79
N ALA A 186 -16.17 -6.51 -25.72
CA ALA A 186 -15.82 -7.92 -25.80
C ALA A 186 -17.04 -8.74 -26.19
N HIS A 187 -16.83 -9.92 -26.79
CA HIS A 187 -17.91 -10.80 -27.20
C HIS A 187 -17.75 -12.20 -26.59
N ASP A 188 -18.86 -12.78 -26.11
CA ASP A 188 -18.91 -14.15 -25.61
C ASP A 188 -19.07 -15.17 -26.74
N ALA A 189 -19.13 -16.46 -26.38
CA ALA A 189 -19.27 -17.55 -27.33
C ALA A 189 -20.62 -17.53 -28.11
N GLU A 190 -21.64 -16.89 -27.56
CA GLU A 190 -22.94 -16.68 -28.19
C GLU A 190 -22.98 -15.41 -29.07
N GLY A 191 -21.91 -14.59 -29.03
CA GLY A 191 -21.78 -13.35 -29.78
C GLY A 191 -22.43 -12.15 -29.11
N ALA A 192 -22.84 -12.26 -27.84
CA ALA A 192 -23.32 -11.10 -27.07
C ALA A 192 -22.17 -10.15 -26.72
N ALA A 193 -22.46 -8.85 -26.79
CA ALA A 193 -21.48 -7.79 -26.50
C ALA A 193 -21.43 -7.47 -25.04
N HIS A 194 -20.22 -7.31 -24.50
CA HIS A 194 -19.94 -6.94 -23.10
C HIS A 194 -19.02 -5.71 -23.08
N PRO A 195 -19.45 -4.59 -22.45
CA PRO A 195 -18.64 -3.39 -22.39
C PRO A 195 -17.33 -3.63 -21.59
N VAL A 196 -16.21 -3.24 -22.21
CA VAL A 196 -14.88 -3.28 -21.56
C VAL A 196 -14.56 -1.90 -20.99
N THR A 197 -14.25 -1.87 -19.71
CA THR A 197 -13.77 -0.70 -18.98
C THR A 197 -12.64 -1.13 -18.04
N HIS A 198 -11.93 -0.21 -17.43
CA HIS A 198 -10.96 -0.56 -16.38
C HIS A 198 -11.58 -1.37 -15.23
N GLY A 199 -12.82 -1.06 -14.85
CA GLY A 199 -13.53 -1.78 -13.78
C GLY A 199 -14.10 -3.13 -14.21
N SER A 200 -14.56 -3.29 -15.46
CA SER A 200 -15.14 -4.54 -15.93
C SER A 200 -14.11 -5.54 -16.46
N TYR A 201 -12.88 -5.10 -16.75
CA TYR A 201 -11.86 -5.95 -17.37
C TYR A 201 -11.53 -7.20 -16.53
N ILE A 202 -11.19 -7.04 -15.26
CA ILE A 202 -10.88 -8.20 -14.41
C ILE A 202 -12.07 -9.14 -14.24
N PRO A 203 -13.30 -8.67 -13.93
CA PRO A 203 -14.50 -9.51 -13.96
C PRO A 203 -14.69 -10.30 -15.27
N LEU A 204 -14.46 -9.68 -16.43
CA LEU A 204 -14.53 -10.37 -17.72
C LEU A 204 -13.41 -11.42 -17.87
N MET A 205 -12.21 -11.15 -17.39
CA MET A 205 -11.08 -12.09 -17.38
C MET A 205 -11.29 -13.27 -16.42
N MET A 206 -12.17 -13.15 -15.43
CA MET A 206 -12.56 -14.24 -14.52
C MET A 206 -13.68 -15.13 -15.09
N SER A 207 -14.28 -14.78 -16.22
CA SER A 207 -15.35 -15.56 -16.83
C SER A 207 -14.92 -17.00 -17.14
N ALA A 208 -15.80 -17.96 -16.96
CA ALA A 208 -15.60 -19.34 -17.41
C ALA A 208 -15.57 -19.46 -18.95
N ASP A 209 -16.23 -18.55 -19.66
CA ASP A 209 -16.20 -18.50 -21.14
C ASP A 209 -14.85 -17.98 -21.63
N ARG A 210 -14.05 -18.88 -22.22
CA ARG A 210 -12.73 -18.55 -22.76
C ARG A 210 -12.79 -17.56 -23.93
N THR A 211 -13.84 -17.63 -24.75
CA THR A 211 -14.04 -16.69 -25.87
C THR A 211 -14.20 -15.28 -25.36
N LEU A 212 -14.99 -15.10 -24.31
CA LEU A 212 -15.17 -13.79 -23.65
C LEU A 212 -13.86 -13.27 -23.06
N ARG A 213 -13.08 -14.11 -22.36
CA ARG A 213 -11.78 -13.71 -21.80
C ARG A 213 -10.80 -13.27 -22.88
N GLU A 214 -10.65 -14.06 -23.95
CA GLU A 214 -9.77 -13.73 -25.07
C GLU A 214 -10.23 -12.46 -25.79
N SER A 215 -11.54 -12.26 -25.96
CA SER A 215 -12.11 -11.06 -26.56
C SER A 215 -11.88 -9.81 -25.69
N ALA A 216 -12.07 -9.91 -24.37
CA ALA A 216 -11.81 -8.81 -23.44
C ALA A 216 -10.33 -8.45 -23.39
N TYR A 217 -9.45 -9.46 -23.40
CA TYR A 217 -7.99 -9.29 -23.43
C TYR A 217 -7.54 -8.55 -24.70
N GLU A 218 -7.97 -8.98 -25.88
CA GLU A 218 -7.65 -8.30 -27.14
C GLU A 218 -8.26 -6.89 -27.19
N SER A 219 -9.50 -6.73 -26.73
CA SER A 219 -10.17 -5.43 -26.68
C SER A 219 -9.34 -4.41 -25.92
N LEU A 220 -8.94 -4.74 -24.68
CA LEU A 220 -8.14 -3.85 -23.84
C LEU A 220 -6.83 -3.47 -24.54
N TYR A 221 -6.02 -4.45 -24.94
CA TYR A 221 -4.70 -4.19 -25.50
C TYR A 221 -4.73 -3.58 -26.90
N SER A 222 -5.81 -3.72 -27.67
CA SER A 222 -5.97 -3.04 -28.95
C SER A 222 -5.92 -1.52 -28.79
N SER A 223 -6.54 -0.99 -27.75
CA SER A 223 -6.55 0.44 -27.44
C SER A 223 -5.17 0.92 -26.95
N TYR A 224 -4.53 0.18 -26.03
CA TYR A 224 -3.17 0.52 -25.59
C TYR A 224 -2.16 0.48 -26.73
N ARG A 225 -2.29 -0.47 -27.66
CA ARG A 225 -1.43 -0.59 -28.85
C ARG A 225 -1.53 0.66 -29.74
N GLN A 226 -2.71 1.24 -29.86
CA GLN A 226 -2.92 2.47 -30.63
C GLN A 226 -2.12 3.66 -30.06
N PHE A 227 -1.97 3.75 -28.74
CA PHE A 227 -1.31 4.86 -28.05
C PHE A 227 0.07 4.50 -27.46
N ARG A 228 0.64 3.35 -27.83
CA ARG A 228 1.88 2.82 -27.22
C ARG A 228 3.04 3.80 -27.21
N ASN A 229 3.18 4.63 -28.27
CA ASN A 229 4.25 5.62 -28.37
C ASN A 229 4.02 6.80 -27.41
N THR A 230 2.78 7.19 -27.16
CA THR A 230 2.43 8.24 -26.20
C THR A 230 2.73 7.75 -24.78
N PHE A 231 2.30 6.54 -24.42
CA PHE A 231 2.62 5.93 -23.13
C PHE A 231 4.15 5.76 -22.94
N ALA A 232 4.89 5.37 -23.96
CA ALA A 232 6.34 5.29 -23.89
C ALA A 232 7.00 6.67 -23.69
N ALA A 233 6.46 7.71 -24.32
CA ALA A 233 6.96 9.06 -24.16
C ALA A 233 6.68 9.63 -22.75
N THR A 234 5.51 9.37 -22.17
CA THR A 234 5.17 9.78 -20.80
C THR A 234 6.01 9.04 -19.77
N LEU A 235 6.14 7.70 -19.88
CA LEU A 235 6.99 6.92 -18.99
C LEU A 235 8.48 7.29 -19.11
N GLY A 236 8.94 7.56 -20.34
CA GLY A 236 10.29 8.05 -20.58
C GLY A 236 10.52 9.43 -19.98
N ALA A 237 9.52 10.33 -20.01
CA ALA A 237 9.59 11.65 -19.37
C ALA A 237 9.61 11.50 -17.83
N GLN A 238 8.82 10.59 -17.27
CA GLN A 238 8.83 10.26 -15.85
C GLN A 238 10.22 9.81 -15.38
N ASN A 239 10.84 8.87 -16.07
CA ASN A 239 12.17 8.38 -15.71
C ASN A 239 13.27 9.46 -15.87
N LYS A 240 13.18 10.31 -16.88
CA LYS A 240 14.11 11.44 -17.05
C LYS A 240 14.00 12.47 -15.93
N GLN A 241 12.79 12.76 -15.47
CA GLN A 241 12.63 13.70 -14.34
C GLN A 241 13.15 13.08 -13.04
N LEU A 242 12.91 11.78 -12.76
CA LEU A 242 13.47 11.09 -11.61
C LEU A 242 15.00 11.14 -11.62
N LYS A 243 15.63 10.83 -12.76
CA LYS A 243 17.07 10.98 -12.96
C LYS A 243 17.55 12.39 -12.69
N PHE A 244 16.89 13.39 -13.27
CA PHE A 244 17.26 14.81 -13.11
C PHE A 244 17.27 15.23 -11.63
N PHE A 245 16.20 14.89 -10.87
CA PHE A 245 16.13 15.26 -9.45
C PHE A 245 17.14 14.49 -8.60
N ALA A 246 17.41 13.21 -8.90
CA ALA A 246 18.42 12.43 -8.22
C ALA A 246 19.83 13.03 -8.42
N GLU A 247 20.21 13.32 -9.68
CA GLU A 247 21.50 13.93 -10.02
C GLU A 247 21.64 15.34 -9.42
N ALA A 248 20.61 16.17 -9.52
CA ALA A 248 20.60 17.51 -8.93
C ALA A 248 20.85 17.47 -7.42
N ARG A 249 20.29 16.50 -6.73
CA ARG A 249 20.44 16.27 -5.28
C ARG A 249 21.63 15.39 -4.91
N ARG A 250 22.49 15.00 -5.86
CA ARG A 250 23.72 14.23 -5.67
C ARG A 250 23.50 12.82 -5.14
N TYR A 251 22.38 12.18 -5.47
CA TYR A 251 22.20 10.75 -5.28
C TYR A 251 22.92 9.96 -6.38
N GLU A 252 23.38 8.77 -6.06
CA GLU A 252 24.05 7.88 -7.03
C GLU A 252 23.09 7.38 -8.12
N SER A 253 21.80 7.22 -7.77
CA SER A 253 20.77 6.75 -8.69
C SER A 253 19.38 7.28 -8.33
N ALA A 254 18.44 7.17 -9.28
CA ALA A 254 17.03 7.45 -9.03
C ALA A 254 16.43 6.47 -7.99
N LEU A 255 16.89 5.21 -7.98
CA LEU A 255 16.49 4.23 -6.98
C LEU A 255 16.91 4.66 -5.57
N GLU A 256 18.18 5.02 -5.38
CA GLU A 256 18.67 5.48 -4.08
C GLU A 256 17.88 6.71 -3.59
N ALA A 257 17.66 7.69 -4.47
CA ALA A 257 16.88 8.88 -4.14
C ALA A 257 15.45 8.54 -3.70
N ALA A 258 14.82 7.53 -4.32
CA ALA A 258 13.47 7.10 -3.96
C ALA A 258 13.43 6.36 -2.60
N LEU A 259 14.34 5.42 -2.39
CA LEU A 259 14.34 4.57 -1.18
C LEU A 259 14.83 5.33 0.06
N SER A 260 15.75 6.28 -0.11
CA SER A 260 16.27 7.10 1.00
C SER A 260 15.17 7.91 1.72
N ALA A 261 14.07 8.21 1.03
CA ALA A 261 12.90 8.88 1.62
C ALA A 261 12.30 8.09 2.79
N ASN A 262 12.36 6.76 2.72
CA ASN A 262 11.87 5.83 3.75
C ASN A 262 13.02 5.18 4.55
N GLU A 263 14.26 5.65 4.41
CA GLU A 263 15.46 5.07 5.05
C GLU A 263 15.65 3.57 4.72
N VAL A 264 15.31 3.18 3.50
CA VAL A 264 15.48 1.79 3.02
C VAL A 264 16.73 1.71 2.16
N PRO A 265 17.70 0.84 2.49
CA PRO A 265 18.87 0.61 1.64
C PRO A 265 18.47 -0.03 0.30
N THR A 266 19.15 0.36 -0.79
CA THR A 266 18.92 -0.20 -2.13
C THR A 266 19.11 -1.72 -2.19
N GLN A 267 19.91 -2.27 -1.29
CA GLN A 267 20.11 -3.71 -1.13
C GLN A 267 18.79 -4.47 -0.89
N VAL A 268 17.81 -3.89 -0.20
CA VAL A 268 16.50 -4.52 0.01
C VAL A 268 15.80 -4.77 -1.33
N TYR A 269 15.89 -3.80 -2.23
CA TYR A 269 15.30 -3.88 -3.57
C TYR A 269 16.00 -4.92 -4.46
N THR A 270 17.32 -4.89 -4.49
CA THR A 270 18.10 -5.83 -5.31
C THR A 270 18.02 -7.26 -4.79
N ASN A 271 18.08 -7.45 -3.46
CA ASN A 271 17.91 -8.77 -2.84
C ASN A 271 16.53 -9.38 -3.13
N LEU A 272 15.46 -8.57 -3.14
CA LEU A 272 14.12 -9.04 -3.49
C LEU A 272 14.13 -9.67 -4.89
N ILE A 273 14.64 -8.96 -5.89
CA ILE A 273 14.67 -9.42 -7.28
C ILE A 273 15.52 -10.70 -7.40
N GLU A 274 16.74 -10.68 -6.84
CA GLU A 274 17.66 -11.81 -6.89
C GLU A 274 17.08 -13.05 -6.20
N THR A 275 16.46 -12.89 -5.04
CA THR A 275 15.86 -13.99 -4.30
C THR A 275 14.68 -14.60 -5.04
N VAL A 276 13.82 -13.78 -5.64
CA VAL A 276 12.70 -14.28 -6.46
C VAL A 276 13.23 -15.03 -7.67
N HIS A 277 14.24 -14.51 -8.36
CA HIS A 277 14.88 -15.22 -9.51
C HIS A 277 15.44 -16.58 -9.13
N ASN A 278 16.04 -16.70 -7.96
CA ASN A 278 16.62 -17.96 -7.46
C ASN A 278 15.54 -19.00 -7.06
N ASN A 279 14.27 -18.59 -6.99
CA ASN A 279 13.14 -19.44 -6.53
C ASN A 279 11.97 -19.46 -7.54
N MET A 280 12.26 -19.35 -8.84
CA MET A 280 11.23 -19.34 -9.89
C MET A 280 10.54 -20.70 -10.11
N ASP A 281 11.18 -21.80 -9.72
CA ASP A 281 10.65 -23.15 -9.92
C ASP A 281 9.25 -23.33 -9.32
N ALA A 282 8.97 -22.71 -8.16
CA ALA A 282 7.67 -22.73 -7.53
C ALA A 282 6.59 -22.05 -8.39
N MET A 283 6.93 -20.93 -9.02
CA MET A 283 6.02 -20.24 -9.95
C MET A 283 5.77 -21.05 -11.22
N TYR A 284 6.79 -21.70 -11.77
CA TYR A 284 6.64 -22.56 -12.94
C TYR A 284 5.75 -23.77 -12.62
N LYS A 285 5.89 -24.34 -11.42
CA LYS A 285 5.04 -25.41 -10.91
C LYS A 285 3.58 -24.96 -10.79
N TYR A 286 3.35 -23.73 -10.27
CA TYR A 286 2.02 -23.15 -10.19
C TYR A 286 1.38 -22.92 -11.58
N VAL A 287 2.16 -22.40 -12.53
CA VAL A 287 1.72 -22.20 -13.92
C VAL A 287 1.32 -23.53 -14.57
N ALA A 288 2.13 -24.58 -14.36
CA ALA A 288 1.84 -25.93 -14.85
C ALA A 288 0.56 -26.50 -14.21
N LEU A 289 0.37 -26.31 -12.91
CA LEU A 289 -0.84 -26.72 -12.18
C LEU A 289 -2.08 -25.99 -12.73
N ARG A 290 -2.00 -24.67 -12.98
CA ARG A 290 -3.11 -23.92 -13.61
C ARG A 290 -3.51 -24.49 -14.94
N LYS A 291 -2.52 -24.78 -15.81
CA LYS A 291 -2.76 -25.40 -17.12
C LYS A 291 -3.49 -26.74 -17.01
N GLU A 292 -3.06 -27.58 -16.06
CA GLU A 292 -3.70 -28.90 -15.79
C GLU A 292 -5.13 -28.74 -15.28
N LEU A 293 -5.37 -27.82 -14.33
CA LEU A 293 -6.67 -27.64 -13.69
C LEU A 293 -7.70 -27.01 -14.60
N LEU A 294 -7.27 -26.11 -15.50
CA LEU A 294 -8.12 -25.49 -16.51
C LEU A 294 -8.38 -26.41 -17.72
N ASP A 295 -7.69 -27.56 -17.79
CA ASP A 295 -7.81 -28.56 -18.87
C ASP A 295 -7.64 -27.91 -20.26
N VAL A 296 -6.58 -27.10 -20.43
CA VAL A 296 -6.29 -26.38 -21.68
C VAL A 296 -5.00 -26.91 -22.31
N ASP A 297 -5.01 -27.08 -23.65
CA ASP A 297 -3.83 -27.51 -24.39
C ASP A 297 -2.68 -26.48 -24.28
N GLU A 298 -3.03 -25.19 -24.28
CA GLU A 298 -2.13 -24.06 -24.19
C GLU A 298 -2.69 -23.04 -23.19
N LEU A 299 -1.92 -22.74 -22.13
CA LEU A 299 -2.24 -21.67 -21.19
C LEU A 299 -1.85 -20.32 -21.79
N ARG A 300 -2.72 -19.32 -21.72
CA ARG A 300 -2.52 -17.95 -22.22
C ARG A 300 -2.65 -16.93 -21.09
N PHE A 301 -2.14 -15.72 -21.28
CA PHE A 301 -2.31 -14.64 -20.31
C PHE A 301 -3.78 -14.28 -20.07
N SER A 302 -4.66 -14.48 -21.03
CA SER A 302 -6.11 -14.39 -20.85
C SER A 302 -6.69 -15.42 -19.87
N ASP A 303 -5.96 -16.48 -19.53
CA ASP A 303 -6.40 -17.53 -18.60
C ASP A 303 -5.85 -17.32 -17.15
N LEU A 304 -5.08 -16.25 -16.88
CA LEU A 304 -4.45 -16.07 -15.56
C LEU A 304 -5.42 -15.68 -14.45
N TYR A 305 -6.53 -15.05 -14.77
CA TYR A 305 -7.49 -14.56 -13.77
C TYR A 305 -8.68 -15.49 -13.55
N VAL A 306 -8.90 -16.46 -14.45
CA VAL A 306 -10.02 -17.38 -14.29
C VAL A 306 -9.78 -18.28 -13.07
N PRO A 307 -10.78 -18.46 -12.19
CA PRO A 307 -10.66 -19.36 -11.06
C PRO A 307 -10.35 -20.80 -11.51
N ILE A 308 -9.38 -21.44 -10.85
CA ILE A 308 -8.98 -22.84 -11.13
C ILE A 308 -9.73 -23.85 -10.26
N VAL A 309 -10.58 -23.38 -9.38
CA VAL A 309 -11.49 -24.18 -8.55
C VAL A 309 -12.88 -23.63 -8.74
N ASP A 310 -13.87 -24.52 -8.82
CA ASP A 310 -15.28 -24.11 -8.84
C ASP A 310 -15.58 -23.19 -7.64
N ASP A 311 -16.32 -22.14 -7.88
CA ASP A 311 -16.73 -21.19 -6.85
C ASP A 311 -17.46 -21.92 -5.70
N VAL A 312 -17.14 -21.54 -4.49
CA VAL A 312 -17.83 -21.98 -3.28
C VAL A 312 -18.68 -20.80 -2.82
N GLU A 313 -20.00 -20.94 -2.90
CA GLU A 313 -20.92 -19.93 -2.42
C GLU A 313 -20.79 -19.79 -0.90
N LEU A 314 -19.75 -19.08 -0.45
CA LEU A 314 -19.57 -18.69 0.95
C LEU A 314 -20.16 -17.29 1.13
N THR A 315 -21.16 -17.22 2.00
CA THR A 315 -21.76 -15.96 2.42
C THR A 315 -21.66 -15.82 3.92
N PHE A 316 -21.34 -14.64 4.39
CA PHE A 316 -21.14 -14.33 5.81
C PHE A 316 -21.98 -13.15 6.21
N THR A 317 -22.60 -13.19 7.37
CA THR A 317 -23.06 -11.97 8.05
C THR A 317 -21.84 -11.22 8.58
N TYR A 318 -22.01 -9.95 8.91
CA TYR A 318 -20.93 -9.17 9.54
C TYR A 318 -20.50 -9.79 10.89
N GLU A 319 -21.47 -10.27 11.67
CA GLU A 319 -21.22 -10.93 12.94
C GLU A 319 -20.42 -12.22 12.80
N GLU A 320 -20.74 -13.07 11.80
CA GLU A 320 -19.97 -14.28 11.50
C GLU A 320 -18.53 -13.92 11.06
N ALA A 321 -18.36 -12.85 10.27
CA ALA A 321 -17.04 -12.36 9.90
C ALA A 321 -16.25 -11.89 11.14
N CYS A 322 -16.89 -11.17 12.07
CA CYS A 322 -16.27 -10.76 13.32
C CYS A 322 -15.83 -11.96 14.18
N ASP A 323 -16.67 -12.98 14.29
CA ASP A 323 -16.34 -14.21 15.04
C ASP A 323 -15.16 -14.96 14.41
N ILE A 324 -15.13 -15.09 13.09
CA ILE A 324 -14.01 -15.70 12.34
C ILE A 324 -12.71 -14.92 12.61
N ILE A 325 -12.74 -13.60 12.56
CA ILE A 325 -11.57 -12.75 12.80
C ILE A 325 -11.04 -12.92 14.23
N LEU A 326 -11.93 -12.92 15.23
CA LEU A 326 -11.54 -13.12 16.62
C LEU A 326 -10.88 -14.50 16.84
N GLU A 327 -11.37 -15.55 16.19
CA GLU A 327 -10.78 -16.88 16.24
C GLU A 327 -9.44 -16.93 15.50
N ALA A 328 -9.35 -16.37 14.29
CA ALA A 328 -8.13 -16.34 13.49
C ALA A 328 -6.99 -15.59 14.18
N LEU A 329 -7.31 -14.52 14.93
CA LEU A 329 -6.34 -13.70 15.64
C LEU A 329 -6.00 -14.19 17.06
N ARG A 330 -6.50 -15.35 17.50
CA ARG A 330 -6.13 -15.94 18.80
C ARG A 330 -4.62 -16.06 19.06
N PRO A 331 -3.78 -16.40 18.07
CA PRO A 331 -2.33 -16.44 18.28
C PRO A 331 -1.74 -15.10 18.73
N MET A 332 -2.41 -13.97 18.44
CA MET A 332 -2.01 -12.62 18.83
C MET A 332 -2.17 -12.32 20.32
N GLY A 333 -2.87 -13.20 21.06
CA GLY A 333 -3.04 -13.09 22.50
C GLY A 333 -4.10 -12.09 22.95
N GLU A 334 -4.44 -12.14 24.25
CA GLU A 334 -5.60 -11.44 24.80
C GLU A 334 -5.50 -9.90 24.71
N ASN A 335 -4.30 -9.34 24.83
CA ASN A 335 -4.13 -7.88 24.74
C ASN A 335 -4.49 -7.35 23.34
N TYR A 336 -4.10 -8.06 22.28
CA TYR A 336 -4.46 -7.72 20.90
C TYR A 336 -5.96 -7.96 20.65
N LEU A 337 -6.48 -9.11 21.07
CA LEU A 337 -7.90 -9.43 20.95
C LEU A 337 -8.81 -8.46 21.69
N ALA A 338 -8.37 -7.90 22.81
CA ALA A 338 -9.11 -6.89 23.54
C ALA A 338 -9.27 -5.60 22.70
N LEU A 339 -8.24 -5.20 21.94
CA LEU A 339 -8.32 -4.07 21.02
C LEU A 339 -9.24 -4.37 19.83
N VAL A 340 -9.16 -5.58 19.26
CA VAL A 340 -10.08 -6.03 18.21
C VAL A 340 -11.52 -6.00 18.70
N ARG A 341 -11.83 -6.54 19.89
CA ARG A 341 -13.19 -6.48 20.45
C ARG A 341 -13.67 -5.05 20.68
N ARG A 342 -12.78 -4.15 21.13
CA ARG A 342 -13.11 -2.73 21.28
C ARG A 342 -13.48 -2.09 19.96
N SER A 343 -12.70 -2.31 18.91
CA SER A 343 -12.99 -1.76 17.58
C SER A 343 -14.34 -2.23 17.03
N LEU A 344 -14.71 -3.51 17.28
CA LEU A 344 -15.97 -4.09 16.88
C LEU A 344 -17.16 -3.57 17.71
N SER A 345 -16.96 -3.21 18.98
CA SER A 345 -18.04 -2.83 19.90
C SER A 345 -18.18 -1.31 20.13
N GLU A 346 -17.11 -0.54 19.95
CA GLU A 346 -17.06 0.90 20.22
C GLU A 346 -17.27 1.76 18.95
N ARG A 347 -17.88 1.18 17.91
CA ARG A 347 -18.28 1.88 16.68
C ARG A 347 -17.10 2.55 15.94
N TRP A 348 -15.98 1.79 15.83
CA TRP A 348 -14.86 2.26 15.01
C TRP A 348 -15.10 2.02 13.51
N ILE A 349 -16.10 1.19 13.15
CA ILE A 349 -16.29 0.67 11.80
C ILE A 349 -17.60 1.15 11.20
N ASP A 350 -17.52 1.71 9.99
CA ASP A 350 -18.65 2.02 9.13
C ASP A 350 -18.83 0.89 8.12
N VAL A 351 -19.84 0.05 8.31
CA VAL A 351 -19.87 -1.31 7.74
C VAL A 351 -20.44 -1.35 6.33
N TYR A 352 -21.65 -0.81 6.13
CA TYR A 352 -22.44 -1.08 4.92
C TYR A 352 -22.38 0.04 3.91
N GLU A 353 -22.51 -0.35 2.63
CA GLU A 353 -22.60 0.57 1.50
C GLU A 353 -23.93 1.34 1.51
N THR A 354 -23.87 2.62 1.17
CA THR A 354 -25.02 3.48 0.90
C THR A 354 -24.76 4.38 -0.31
N PRO A 355 -25.81 4.89 -0.98
CA PRO A 355 -25.62 5.84 -2.08
C PRO A 355 -24.86 7.09 -1.63
N GLY A 356 -23.75 7.40 -2.30
CA GLY A 356 -22.88 8.53 -1.99
C GLY A 356 -21.75 8.24 -1.01
N LYS A 357 -21.77 7.13 -0.29
CA LYS A 357 -20.63 6.70 0.53
C LYS A 357 -19.42 6.40 -0.35
N ARG A 358 -18.24 6.74 0.14
CA ARG A 358 -16.97 6.44 -0.54
C ARG A 358 -16.82 4.94 -0.77
N SER A 359 -16.45 4.56 -1.99
CA SER A 359 -16.21 3.17 -2.37
C SER A 359 -14.88 2.63 -1.82
N GLY A 360 -14.72 1.31 -1.80
CA GLY A 360 -13.54 0.62 -1.29
C GLY A 360 -13.57 0.45 0.22
N ALA A 361 -12.39 0.27 0.81
CA ALA A 361 -12.18 0.16 2.26
C ALA A 361 -10.89 0.87 2.65
N TYR A 362 -10.80 1.32 3.89
CA TYR A 362 -9.57 1.86 4.46
C TYR A 362 -9.66 1.95 5.98
N SER A 363 -8.51 2.01 6.63
CA SER A 363 -8.33 2.43 8.00
C SER A 363 -7.71 3.83 8.06
N ALA A 364 -8.21 4.68 8.96
CA ALA A 364 -7.67 6.00 9.23
C ALA A 364 -7.62 6.28 10.72
N GLY A 365 -6.59 6.98 11.18
CA GLY A 365 -6.42 7.29 12.58
C GLY A 365 -5.25 8.24 12.80
N GLY A 366 -4.94 8.49 14.06
CA GLY A 366 -3.81 9.32 14.43
C GLY A 366 -3.72 9.51 15.93
N TYR A 367 -2.75 10.29 16.35
CA TYR A 367 -2.48 10.52 17.74
C TYR A 367 -3.65 11.22 18.47
N GLY A 368 -4.04 10.67 19.62
CA GLY A 368 -5.11 11.24 20.46
C GLY A 368 -6.52 10.97 19.99
N MET A 369 -6.70 10.02 19.06
CA MET A 369 -8.00 9.47 18.63
C MET A 369 -7.89 7.96 18.42
N HIS A 370 -9.01 7.24 18.50
CA HIS A 370 -9.01 5.85 18.04
C HIS A 370 -9.08 5.82 16.51
N PRO A 371 -8.49 4.81 15.86
CA PRO A 371 -8.65 4.61 14.43
C PRO A 371 -10.10 4.30 14.07
N VAL A 372 -10.46 4.59 12.81
CA VAL A 372 -11.76 4.24 12.25
C VAL A 372 -11.58 3.49 10.93
N ILE A 373 -12.52 2.61 10.60
CA ILE A 373 -12.52 1.79 9.39
C ILE A 373 -13.76 2.10 8.57
N LEU A 374 -13.57 2.35 7.27
CA LEU A 374 -14.65 2.37 6.30
C LEU A 374 -14.67 1.04 5.56
N LEU A 375 -15.84 0.42 5.47
CA LEU A 375 -16.11 -0.78 4.66
C LEU A 375 -17.32 -0.53 3.75
N ASN A 376 -17.45 -1.41 2.76
CA ASN A 376 -18.66 -1.57 1.95
C ASN A 376 -19.00 -3.08 1.92
N PHE A 377 -19.29 -3.63 3.11
CA PHE A 377 -19.41 -5.05 3.37
C PHE A 377 -20.61 -5.67 2.64
N GLN A 378 -20.39 -6.73 1.87
CA GLN A 378 -21.39 -7.43 1.06
C GLN A 378 -21.55 -8.91 1.43
N GLY A 379 -20.78 -9.40 2.39
CA GLY A 379 -20.88 -10.77 2.92
C GLY A 379 -20.15 -11.83 2.08
N LYS A 380 -19.14 -11.45 1.32
CA LYS A 380 -18.26 -12.38 0.60
C LYS A 380 -17.02 -12.70 1.42
N LEU A 381 -16.27 -13.74 1.02
CA LEU A 381 -14.99 -14.07 1.65
C LEU A 381 -14.01 -12.88 1.59
N ASP A 382 -13.94 -12.18 0.45
CA ASP A 382 -13.08 -11.01 0.27
C ASP A 382 -13.40 -9.90 1.28
N ASP A 383 -14.66 -9.76 1.72
CA ASP A 383 -15.04 -8.77 2.73
C ASP A 383 -14.51 -9.16 4.13
N VAL A 384 -14.40 -10.46 4.43
CA VAL A 384 -13.77 -10.95 5.67
C VAL A 384 -12.27 -10.65 5.66
N PHE A 385 -11.61 -10.88 4.52
CA PHE A 385 -10.21 -10.50 4.33
C PHE A 385 -10.01 -8.99 4.42
N THR A 386 -10.87 -8.20 3.80
CA THR A 386 -10.83 -6.74 3.87
C THR A 386 -10.98 -6.25 5.32
N LEU A 387 -11.94 -6.78 6.08
CA LEU A 387 -12.15 -6.37 7.47
C LEU A 387 -10.94 -6.69 8.35
N ILE A 388 -10.34 -7.87 8.21
CA ILE A 388 -9.16 -8.25 9.02
C ILE A 388 -7.90 -7.46 8.59
N HIS A 389 -7.80 -7.10 7.32
CA HIS A 389 -6.76 -6.24 6.76
C HIS A 389 -6.82 -4.85 7.38
N GLU A 390 -7.96 -4.17 7.28
CA GLU A 390 -8.16 -2.84 7.84
C GLU A 390 -8.03 -2.83 9.37
N MET A 391 -8.41 -3.93 10.02
CA MET A 391 -8.16 -4.13 11.44
C MET A 391 -6.66 -4.15 11.76
N GLY A 392 -5.83 -4.75 10.90
CA GLY A 392 -4.37 -4.75 11.04
C GLY A 392 -3.81 -3.33 11.05
N HIS A 393 -4.20 -2.50 10.09
CA HIS A 393 -3.84 -1.07 10.04
C HIS A 393 -4.31 -0.31 11.29
N SER A 394 -5.57 -0.51 11.69
CA SER A 394 -6.13 0.16 12.86
C SER A 394 -5.36 -0.18 14.14
N ILE A 395 -5.08 -1.44 14.39
CA ILE A 395 -4.35 -1.85 15.59
C ILE A 395 -2.88 -1.37 15.55
N HIS A 396 -2.24 -1.39 14.37
CA HIS A 396 -0.89 -0.84 14.19
C HIS A 396 -0.85 0.64 14.56
N THR A 397 -1.73 1.45 13.95
CA THR A 397 -1.84 2.88 14.24
C THR A 397 -2.14 3.14 15.72
N TYR A 398 -3.08 2.39 16.32
CA TYR A 398 -3.42 2.52 17.73
C TYR A 398 -2.20 2.23 18.63
N LEU A 399 -1.49 1.11 18.39
CA LEU A 399 -0.34 0.70 19.20
C LEU A 399 0.84 1.67 19.03
N SER A 400 1.10 2.14 17.82
CA SER A 400 2.12 3.15 17.57
C SER A 400 1.82 4.43 18.35
N CYS A 401 0.64 5.01 18.17
CA CYS A 401 0.22 6.25 18.86
C CYS A 401 0.18 6.10 20.39
N ALA A 402 -0.16 4.93 20.92
CA ALA A 402 -0.22 4.69 22.36
C ALA A 402 1.15 4.51 23.02
N ASN A 403 2.19 4.16 22.26
CA ASN A 403 3.51 3.83 22.79
C ASN A 403 4.63 4.79 22.38
N GLN A 404 4.38 5.65 21.41
CA GLN A 404 5.35 6.63 20.91
C GLN A 404 4.92 8.05 21.27
N PRO A 405 5.86 8.99 21.44
CA PRO A 405 5.54 10.42 21.46
C PRO A 405 5.04 10.88 20.09
N VAL A 406 4.43 12.05 20.03
CA VAL A 406 3.80 12.60 18.80
C VAL A 406 4.75 12.54 17.62
N CYS A 407 5.99 13.00 17.77
CA CYS A 407 7.01 13.05 16.71
C CYS A 407 7.43 11.68 16.16
N TYR A 408 7.05 10.56 16.80
CA TYR A 408 7.36 9.18 16.35
C TYR A 408 6.12 8.31 16.22
N SER A 409 4.93 8.86 16.38
CA SER A 409 3.69 8.09 16.41
C SER A 409 3.25 7.53 15.07
N ASP A 410 3.71 8.12 13.98
CA ASP A 410 3.46 7.63 12.62
C ASP A 410 4.55 6.65 12.17
N TYR A 411 4.30 5.90 11.11
CA TYR A 411 5.23 4.94 10.52
C TYR A 411 5.31 5.10 9.01
N VAL A 412 6.46 4.73 8.44
CA VAL A 412 6.69 4.89 6.99
C VAL A 412 5.90 3.87 6.18
N ILE A 413 5.53 4.26 4.95
CA ILE A 413 4.74 3.44 4.02
C ILE A 413 5.34 2.04 3.78
N PHE A 414 6.65 1.89 3.85
CA PHE A 414 7.35 0.62 3.68
C PHE A 414 6.86 -0.49 4.62
N VAL A 415 6.41 -0.15 5.82
CA VAL A 415 5.91 -1.11 6.83
C VAL A 415 4.39 -1.05 7.01
N ALA A 416 3.70 -0.19 6.29
CA ALA A 416 2.27 0.01 6.48
C ALA A 416 1.46 -1.29 6.25
N GLU A 417 1.78 -2.04 5.18
CA GLU A 417 1.06 -3.26 4.82
C GLU A 417 1.50 -4.50 5.62
N VAL A 418 2.54 -4.41 6.45
CA VAL A 418 3.03 -5.57 7.21
C VAL A 418 2.00 -6.05 8.23
N ALA A 419 1.33 -5.12 8.90
CA ALA A 419 0.35 -5.46 9.94
C ALA A 419 -0.94 -6.04 9.35
N SER A 420 -1.45 -5.44 8.29
CA SER A 420 -2.66 -5.88 7.58
C SER A 420 -2.46 -7.26 6.96
N THR A 421 -1.36 -7.47 6.24
CA THR A 421 -1.03 -8.73 5.59
C THR A 421 -0.68 -9.85 6.60
N CYS A 422 -0.08 -9.52 7.75
CA CYS A 422 0.14 -10.50 8.82
C CYS A 422 -1.19 -11.04 9.37
N ASN A 423 -2.18 -10.18 9.56
CA ASN A 423 -3.52 -10.58 9.94
C ASN A 423 -4.19 -11.46 8.87
N GLU A 424 -4.06 -11.13 7.58
CA GLU A 424 -4.58 -11.97 6.49
C GLU A 424 -3.91 -13.35 6.46
N ALA A 425 -2.60 -13.43 6.71
CA ALA A 425 -1.88 -14.69 6.75
C ALA A 425 -2.38 -15.60 7.91
N LEU A 426 -2.66 -15.01 9.09
CA LEU A 426 -3.27 -15.72 10.20
C LEU A 426 -4.70 -16.18 9.89
N LEU A 427 -5.50 -15.36 9.21
CA LEU A 427 -6.84 -15.72 8.74
C LEU A 427 -6.77 -16.88 7.74
N THR A 428 -5.88 -16.82 6.78
CA THR A 428 -5.70 -17.88 5.79
C THR A 428 -5.37 -19.20 6.47
N ARG A 429 -4.45 -19.20 7.43
CA ARG A 429 -4.11 -20.41 8.20
C ARG A 429 -5.31 -20.96 8.95
N TYR A 430 -6.06 -20.08 9.64
CA TYR A 430 -7.28 -20.46 10.34
C TYR A 430 -8.30 -21.10 9.40
N LEU A 431 -8.57 -20.50 8.24
CA LEU A 431 -9.53 -21.03 7.27
C LEU A 431 -9.10 -22.39 6.72
N LEU A 432 -7.81 -22.57 6.41
CA LEU A 432 -7.27 -23.85 5.95
C LEU A 432 -7.39 -24.95 7.01
N ASP A 433 -7.16 -24.63 8.27
CA ASP A 433 -7.26 -25.59 9.38
C ASP A 433 -8.72 -25.96 9.73
N HIS A 434 -9.70 -25.11 9.34
CA HIS A 434 -11.12 -25.28 9.62
C HIS A 434 -11.98 -25.54 8.36
N ALA A 435 -11.36 -25.79 7.23
CA ALA A 435 -12.07 -26.14 5.99
C ALA A 435 -12.92 -27.40 6.18
N LYS A 436 -14.21 -27.32 5.86
CA LYS A 436 -15.18 -28.41 6.10
C LYS A 436 -15.02 -29.60 5.15
N ASN A 437 -14.41 -29.37 4.00
CA ASN A 437 -14.20 -30.35 2.94
C ASN A 437 -13.08 -29.93 2.00
N GLU A 438 -12.63 -30.82 1.11
CA GLU A 438 -11.54 -30.57 0.16
C GLU A 438 -11.87 -29.43 -0.83
N ARG A 439 -13.15 -29.16 -1.13
CA ARG A 439 -13.55 -28.10 -2.04
C ARG A 439 -13.34 -26.71 -1.39
N GLU A 440 -13.77 -26.52 -0.13
CA GLU A 440 -13.47 -25.31 0.62
C GLU A 440 -11.94 -25.13 0.82
N ARG A 441 -11.22 -26.21 1.13
CA ARG A 441 -9.77 -26.17 1.27
C ARG A 441 -9.09 -25.70 -0.03
N ALA A 442 -9.45 -26.29 -1.16
CA ALA A 442 -8.93 -25.90 -2.46
C ALA A 442 -9.26 -24.43 -2.81
N TYR A 443 -10.44 -23.96 -2.44
CA TYR A 443 -10.86 -22.57 -2.64
C TYR A 443 -9.98 -21.60 -1.82
N PHE A 444 -9.73 -21.89 -0.54
CA PHE A 444 -8.86 -21.06 0.30
C PHE A 444 -7.39 -21.10 -0.16
N LEU A 445 -6.90 -22.27 -0.56
CA LEU A 445 -5.56 -22.42 -1.15
C LEU A 445 -5.43 -21.58 -2.43
N ASN A 446 -6.42 -21.63 -3.33
CA ASN A 446 -6.41 -20.82 -4.54
C ASN A 446 -6.36 -19.32 -4.23
N HIS A 447 -7.16 -18.84 -3.28
CA HIS A 447 -7.14 -17.44 -2.86
C HIS A 447 -5.74 -17.01 -2.40
N PHE A 448 -5.08 -17.81 -1.57
CA PHE A 448 -3.75 -17.48 -1.06
C PHE A 448 -2.66 -17.58 -2.13
N LEU A 449 -2.70 -18.59 -3.00
CA LEU A 449 -1.78 -18.71 -4.13
C LEU A 449 -1.88 -17.51 -5.09
N GLU A 450 -3.09 -17.01 -5.32
CA GLU A 450 -3.29 -15.80 -6.13
C GLU A 450 -2.74 -14.54 -5.44
N GLN A 451 -2.82 -14.43 -4.11
CA GLN A 451 -2.15 -13.34 -3.37
C GLN A 451 -0.62 -13.39 -3.57
N PHE A 452 0.02 -14.56 -3.47
CA PHE A 452 1.45 -14.72 -3.75
C PHE A 452 1.80 -14.32 -5.18
N ARG A 453 1.05 -14.83 -6.15
CA ARG A 453 1.28 -14.49 -7.56
C ARG A 453 1.16 -12.99 -7.82
N ALA A 454 0.10 -12.36 -7.28
CA ALA A 454 -0.20 -10.96 -7.54
C ALA A 454 0.67 -9.99 -6.74
N THR A 455 1.01 -10.32 -5.48
CA THR A 455 1.67 -9.41 -4.54
C THR A 455 3.17 -9.66 -4.43
N LEU A 456 3.64 -10.91 -4.51
CA LEU A 456 5.07 -11.19 -4.43
C LEU A 456 5.70 -11.26 -5.83
N TYR A 457 5.29 -12.22 -6.67
CA TYR A 457 5.94 -12.42 -7.99
C TYR A 457 5.69 -11.26 -8.95
N ARG A 458 4.42 -10.86 -9.15
CA ARG A 458 4.08 -9.81 -10.09
C ARG A 458 4.65 -8.45 -9.69
N GLN A 459 4.61 -8.10 -8.41
CA GLN A 459 5.14 -6.80 -7.96
C GLN A 459 6.67 -6.78 -8.01
N THR A 460 7.33 -7.92 -7.80
CA THR A 460 8.79 -8.03 -8.02
C THR A 460 9.13 -7.87 -9.50
N MET A 461 8.37 -8.48 -10.41
CA MET A 461 8.54 -8.28 -11.85
C MET A 461 8.36 -6.80 -12.25
N PHE A 462 7.39 -6.12 -11.65
CA PHE A 462 7.18 -4.68 -11.87
C PHE A 462 8.35 -3.85 -11.34
N ALA A 463 8.84 -4.19 -10.14
CA ALA A 463 10.02 -3.53 -9.57
C ALA A 463 11.25 -3.72 -10.47
N GLU A 464 11.48 -4.92 -10.97
CA GLU A 464 12.58 -5.17 -11.90
C GLU A 464 12.40 -4.40 -13.23
N PHE A 465 11.17 -4.28 -13.73
CA PHE A 465 10.90 -3.45 -14.90
C PHE A 465 11.24 -1.98 -14.64
N GLU A 466 10.83 -1.40 -13.50
CA GLU A 466 11.18 -0.03 -13.12
C GLU A 466 12.71 0.16 -13.06
N LEU A 467 13.42 -0.79 -12.43
CA LEU A 467 14.88 -0.75 -12.33
C LEU A 467 15.54 -0.75 -13.71
N LYS A 468 15.15 -1.68 -14.59
CA LYS A 468 15.71 -1.78 -15.95
C LYS A 468 15.46 -0.52 -16.79
N VAL A 469 14.28 0.08 -16.68
CA VAL A 469 13.93 1.33 -17.37
C VAL A 469 14.74 2.52 -16.82
N ALA A 470 14.93 2.58 -15.50
CA ALA A 470 15.75 3.61 -14.87
C ALA A 470 17.24 3.48 -15.28
N GLU A 471 17.79 2.26 -15.30
CA GLU A 471 19.16 1.98 -15.77
C GLU A 471 19.35 2.36 -17.24
N LEU A 472 18.39 2.01 -18.10
CA LEU A 472 18.40 2.41 -19.52
C LEU A 472 18.39 3.93 -19.67
N THR A 473 17.60 4.61 -18.84
CA THR A 473 17.53 6.09 -18.79
C THR A 473 18.86 6.69 -18.29
N ALA A 474 19.48 6.08 -17.27
CA ALA A 474 20.78 6.51 -16.74
C ALA A 474 21.89 6.43 -17.79
N GLN A 475 21.87 5.41 -18.63
CA GLN A 475 22.80 5.22 -19.75
C GLN A 475 22.55 6.21 -20.92
N GLY A 476 21.49 7.02 -20.87
CA GLY A 476 21.13 7.97 -21.92
C GLY A 476 20.47 7.33 -23.15
N ALA A 477 20.02 6.09 -23.04
CA ALA A 477 19.33 5.41 -24.13
C ALA A 477 17.91 5.96 -24.34
N GLY A 478 17.40 5.78 -25.55
CA GLY A 478 16.03 6.19 -25.89
C GLY A 478 14.99 5.24 -25.30
N ILE A 479 14.05 5.77 -24.52
CA ILE A 479 12.89 5.02 -24.03
C ILE A 479 11.84 5.01 -25.13
N THR A 480 11.75 3.91 -25.87
CA THR A 480 10.78 3.72 -26.95
C THR A 480 9.80 2.61 -26.60
N ALA A 481 8.64 2.60 -27.25
CA ALA A 481 7.65 1.52 -27.06
C ALA A 481 8.24 0.13 -27.33
N ASP A 482 9.06 -0.01 -28.38
CA ASP A 482 9.68 -1.30 -28.71
C ASP A 482 10.70 -1.74 -27.66
N ALA A 483 11.50 -0.81 -27.09
CA ALA A 483 12.43 -1.12 -26.00
C ALA A 483 11.67 -1.57 -24.74
N LEU A 484 10.62 -0.85 -24.36
CA LEU A 484 9.79 -1.19 -23.19
C LEU A 484 9.08 -2.54 -23.37
N CYS A 485 8.49 -2.78 -24.55
CA CYS A 485 7.86 -4.07 -24.87
C CYS A 485 8.90 -5.21 -24.86
N GLY A 486 10.10 -4.98 -25.35
CA GLY A 486 11.20 -5.98 -25.31
C GLY A 486 11.54 -6.37 -23.88
N ILE A 487 11.81 -5.39 -23.02
CA ILE A 487 12.11 -5.62 -21.59
C ILE A 487 10.95 -6.36 -20.91
N TYR A 488 9.74 -5.89 -21.11
CA TYR A 488 8.56 -6.45 -20.43
C TYR A 488 8.25 -7.89 -20.91
N LYS A 489 8.46 -8.19 -22.18
CA LYS A 489 8.33 -9.53 -22.74
C LYS A 489 9.36 -10.50 -22.19
N GLU A 490 10.64 -10.06 -22.07
CA GLU A 490 11.71 -10.84 -21.44
C GLU A 490 11.40 -11.16 -19.99
N LEU A 491 10.90 -10.17 -19.22
CA LEU A 491 10.50 -10.38 -17.84
C LEU A 491 9.34 -11.38 -17.74
N ASN A 492 8.31 -11.26 -18.56
CA ASN A 492 7.23 -12.26 -18.57
C ASN A 492 7.74 -13.67 -18.91
N ALA A 493 8.66 -13.80 -19.87
CA ALA A 493 9.30 -15.08 -20.16
C ALA A 493 10.03 -15.66 -18.95
N GLN A 494 10.74 -14.82 -18.21
CA GLN A 494 11.49 -15.21 -17.03
C GLN A 494 10.58 -15.58 -15.85
N TYR A 495 9.54 -14.76 -15.56
CA TYR A 495 8.69 -14.97 -14.39
C TYR A 495 7.62 -16.07 -14.57
N PHE A 496 7.23 -16.38 -15.80
CA PHE A 496 6.21 -17.41 -16.07
C PHE A 496 6.79 -18.68 -16.73
N GLY A 497 8.02 -18.64 -17.24
CA GLY A 497 8.67 -19.76 -17.91
C GLY A 497 7.97 -20.17 -19.21
N ASP A 498 8.21 -21.40 -19.65
CA ASP A 498 7.69 -21.96 -20.89
C ASP A 498 6.24 -22.51 -20.74
N GLY A 499 5.66 -22.42 -19.54
CA GLY A 499 4.34 -22.97 -19.22
C GLY A 499 3.16 -22.15 -19.76
N ILE A 500 3.40 -20.92 -20.20
CA ILE A 500 2.40 -19.99 -20.72
C ILE A 500 2.83 -19.43 -22.08
N ALA A 501 1.87 -19.28 -22.99
CA ALA A 501 2.14 -18.71 -24.32
C ALA A 501 2.32 -17.19 -24.22
N LEU A 502 3.53 -16.73 -24.58
CA LEU A 502 3.85 -15.30 -24.66
C LEU A 502 3.27 -14.70 -25.95
N ASP A 503 2.54 -13.63 -25.81
CA ASP A 503 1.98 -12.86 -26.92
C ASP A 503 2.45 -11.40 -26.94
N GLU A 504 2.05 -10.66 -27.97
CA GLU A 504 2.42 -9.25 -28.12
C GLU A 504 1.57 -8.32 -27.23
N ASN A 505 0.46 -8.80 -26.70
CA ASN A 505 -0.41 -8.03 -25.82
C ASN A 505 0.20 -7.90 -24.43
N ILE A 506 0.65 -9.02 -23.85
CA ILE A 506 1.29 -8.97 -22.54
C ILE A 506 2.58 -8.14 -22.54
N ALA A 507 3.31 -8.13 -23.66
CA ALA A 507 4.48 -7.28 -23.81
C ALA A 507 4.15 -5.78 -23.67
N LEU A 508 2.90 -5.38 -23.84
CA LEU A 508 2.42 -4.01 -23.75
C LEU A 508 1.80 -3.67 -22.39
N GLU A 509 1.73 -4.61 -21.43
CA GLU A 509 1.07 -4.39 -20.14
C GLU A 509 1.65 -3.23 -19.35
N TRP A 510 2.93 -2.93 -19.47
CA TRP A 510 3.57 -1.78 -18.82
C TRP A 510 2.83 -0.45 -19.09
N ALA A 511 2.17 -0.32 -20.24
CA ALA A 511 1.47 0.91 -20.66
C ALA A 511 0.21 1.20 -19.81
N ARG A 512 -0.32 0.20 -19.08
CA ARG A 512 -1.53 0.33 -18.25
C ARG A 512 -1.26 0.44 -16.75
N ILE A 513 -0.02 0.40 -16.32
CA ILE A 513 0.34 0.33 -14.89
C ILE A 513 0.63 1.73 -14.34
N PRO A 514 -0.28 2.35 -13.57
CA PRO A 514 -0.08 3.70 -13.03
C PRO A 514 1.08 3.75 -12.04
N HIS A 515 1.36 2.66 -11.34
CA HIS A 515 2.43 2.58 -10.34
C HIS A 515 3.82 2.90 -10.90
N PHE A 516 4.07 2.73 -12.19
CA PHE A 516 5.35 3.10 -12.80
C PHE A 516 5.61 4.62 -12.83
N TYR A 517 4.64 5.43 -12.41
CA TYR A 517 4.77 6.86 -12.18
C TYR A 517 5.01 7.21 -10.70
N TYR A 518 5.05 6.22 -9.76
CA TYR A 518 5.12 6.41 -8.30
C TYR A 518 6.51 6.16 -7.70
N ARG A 519 7.57 6.36 -8.45
CA ARG A 519 8.96 6.44 -7.95
C ARG A 519 9.42 5.17 -7.21
N PHE A 520 9.43 4.03 -7.87
CA PHE A 520 9.85 2.74 -7.29
C PHE A 520 8.98 2.32 -6.10
N TYR A 521 7.68 2.50 -6.21
CA TYR A 521 6.76 2.20 -5.12
C TYR A 521 6.49 0.69 -4.95
N VAL A 522 6.39 -0.07 -6.06
CA VAL A 522 5.78 -1.41 -6.07
C VAL A 522 6.54 -2.49 -5.32
N TYR A 523 7.86 -2.34 -5.14
CA TYR A 523 8.64 -3.31 -4.36
C TYR A 523 8.14 -3.46 -2.92
N GLN A 524 7.53 -2.41 -2.36
CA GLN A 524 7.00 -2.38 -1.00
C GLN A 524 5.86 -3.39 -0.79
N TYR A 525 5.08 -3.68 -1.82
CA TYR A 525 4.08 -4.74 -1.77
C TYR A 525 4.74 -6.10 -1.54
N ALA A 526 5.75 -6.43 -2.33
CA ALA A 526 6.44 -7.72 -2.24
C ALA A 526 7.23 -7.87 -0.93
N THR A 527 7.99 -6.84 -0.54
CA THR A 527 8.76 -6.85 0.72
C THR A 527 7.86 -6.85 1.95
N GLY A 528 6.78 -6.06 1.94
CA GLY A 528 5.79 -6.04 3.01
C GLY A 528 5.08 -7.38 3.17
N PHE A 529 4.70 -8.01 2.05
CA PHE A 529 4.10 -9.34 2.03
C PHE A 529 5.06 -10.41 2.60
N ALA A 530 6.31 -10.44 2.12
CA ALA A 530 7.31 -11.39 2.62
C ALA A 530 7.58 -11.21 4.12
N ALA A 531 7.72 -9.96 4.59
CA ALA A 531 7.90 -9.66 6.01
C ALA A 531 6.69 -10.11 6.85
N ALA A 532 5.47 -9.90 6.35
CA ALA A 532 4.24 -10.30 7.04
C ALA A 532 4.11 -11.82 7.13
N ILE A 533 4.42 -12.56 6.06
CA ILE A 533 4.46 -14.03 6.07
C ILE A 533 5.48 -14.52 7.11
N ALA A 534 6.71 -14.00 7.11
CA ALA A 534 7.73 -14.38 8.06
C ALA A 534 7.30 -14.09 9.52
N LEU A 535 6.69 -12.93 9.78
CA LEU A 535 6.19 -12.56 11.11
C LEU A 535 5.02 -13.45 11.56
N SER A 536 4.05 -13.72 10.68
CA SER A 536 2.93 -14.61 11.00
C SER A 536 3.40 -16.03 11.35
N GLN A 537 4.37 -16.55 10.60
CA GLN A 537 4.98 -17.86 10.88
C GLN A 537 5.70 -17.87 12.24
N ARG A 538 6.48 -16.81 12.53
CA ARG A 538 7.13 -16.67 13.84
C ARG A 538 6.13 -16.61 15.01
N ILE A 539 4.98 -15.95 14.83
CA ILE A 539 3.91 -15.92 15.84
C ILE A 539 3.37 -17.33 16.08
N LEU A 540 3.16 -18.11 15.02
CA LEU A 540 2.64 -19.47 15.13
C LEU A 540 3.67 -20.45 15.74
N ASP A 541 4.94 -20.37 15.34
CA ASP A 541 5.99 -21.30 15.73
C ASP A 541 6.56 -21.01 17.12
N LEU A 542 6.76 -19.74 17.46
CA LEU A 542 7.40 -19.29 18.71
C LEU A 542 6.39 -18.90 19.81
N GLY A 543 5.10 -18.86 19.49
CA GLY A 543 4.03 -18.54 20.42
C GLY A 543 4.23 -17.16 21.08
N GLU A 544 4.38 -17.13 22.41
CA GLU A 544 4.49 -15.88 23.17
C GLU A 544 5.67 -15.01 22.74
N GLN A 545 6.83 -15.59 22.46
CA GLN A 545 8.00 -14.84 22.05
C GLN A 545 7.79 -14.17 20.70
N GLY A 546 7.32 -14.90 19.68
CA GLY A 546 7.07 -14.35 18.35
C GLY A 546 6.01 -13.25 18.37
N ARG A 547 4.98 -13.43 19.20
CA ARG A 547 3.94 -12.41 19.42
C ARG A 547 4.50 -11.13 20.05
N GLU A 548 5.30 -11.23 21.12
CA GLU A 548 5.86 -10.04 21.80
C GLU A 548 6.86 -9.30 20.89
N ASP A 549 7.68 -10.02 20.11
CA ASP A 549 8.56 -9.45 19.11
C ASP A 549 7.76 -8.64 18.07
N TYR A 550 6.67 -9.22 17.55
CA TYR A 550 5.77 -8.56 16.60
C TYR A 550 5.05 -7.34 17.21
N LEU A 551 4.52 -7.47 18.44
CA LEU A 551 3.90 -6.34 19.13
C LEU A 551 4.92 -5.22 19.41
N GLY A 552 6.20 -5.55 19.62
CA GLY A 552 7.30 -4.59 19.71
C GLY A 552 7.46 -3.78 18.43
N PHE A 553 7.35 -4.44 17.26
CA PHE A 553 7.35 -3.77 15.95
C PHE A 553 6.14 -2.83 15.81
N LEU A 554 4.92 -3.27 16.08
CA LEU A 554 3.71 -2.45 15.97
C LEU A 554 3.73 -1.20 16.88
N LYS A 555 4.42 -1.27 18.01
CA LYS A 555 4.58 -0.17 18.97
C LYS A 555 5.69 0.82 18.58
N GLY A 556 6.46 0.51 17.54
CA GLY A 556 7.71 1.21 17.23
C GLY A 556 7.52 2.55 16.54
N GLY A 557 6.45 2.75 15.78
CA GLY A 557 6.24 3.95 14.96
C GLY A 557 7.44 4.25 14.06
N SER A 558 7.94 5.47 14.09
CA SER A 558 9.18 5.90 13.42
C SER A 558 10.37 6.12 14.36
N SER A 559 10.34 5.52 15.56
CA SER A 559 11.43 5.66 16.55
C SER A 559 12.77 5.06 16.10
N LYS A 560 12.75 4.20 15.07
CA LYS A 560 13.92 3.58 14.42
C LYS A 560 13.68 3.49 12.91
N PRO A 561 14.75 3.27 12.11
CA PRO A 561 14.59 2.90 10.70
C PRO A 561 13.67 1.67 10.55
N PRO A 562 12.82 1.58 9.51
CA PRO A 562 11.85 0.49 9.35
C PRO A 562 12.51 -0.88 9.29
N ILE A 563 13.69 -0.98 8.69
CA ILE A 563 14.48 -2.22 8.63
C ILE A 563 14.93 -2.68 10.03
N ASP A 564 15.27 -1.74 10.92
CA ASP A 564 15.69 -2.06 12.29
C ASP A 564 14.51 -2.46 13.17
N LEU A 565 13.32 -1.89 12.93
CA LEU A 565 12.09 -2.31 13.59
C LEU A 565 11.73 -3.76 13.23
N LEU A 566 11.76 -4.11 11.92
CA LEU A 566 11.53 -5.47 11.45
C LEU A 566 12.60 -6.44 11.98
N ARG A 567 13.86 -6.03 11.98
CA ARG A 567 14.96 -6.84 12.56
C ARG A 567 14.75 -7.08 14.04
N GLY A 568 14.24 -6.09 14.79
CA GLY A 568 13.85 -6.24 16.19
C GLY A 568 12.76 -7.26 16.41
N ALA A 569 11.88 -7.45 15.43
CA ALA A 569 10.85 -8.50 15.42
C ALA A 569 11.36 -9.85 14.85
N GLY A 570 12.66 -9.95 14.54
CA GLY A 570 13.30 -11.16 14.03
C GLY A 570 13.23 -11.35 12.52
N VAL A 571 12.86 -10.31 11.76
CA VAL A 571 12.80 -10.34 10.29
C VAL A 571 13.81 -9.35 9.71
N ASN A 572 14.87 -9.86 9.09
CA ASN A 572 15.94 -9.05 8.52
C ASN A 572 15.77 -8.91 7.00
N MET A 573 15.19 -7.80 6.54
CA MET A 573 14.97 -7.55 5.11
C MET A 573 16.25 -7.25 4.31
N LEU A 574 17.41 -7.12 4.97
CA LEU A 574 18.72 -7.05 4.29
C LEU A 574 19.26 -8.43 3.91
N SER A 575 18.65 -9.52 4.38
CA SER A 575 18.97 -10.88 3.99
C SER A 575 17.89 -11.45 3.07
N PRO A 576 18.18 -12.47 2.25
CA PRO A 576 17.20 -13.12 1.40
C PRO A 576 16.16 -13.94 2.17
N GLU A 577 16.47 -14.38 3.39
CA GLU A 577 15.68 -15.34 4.18
C GLU A 577 14.17 -15.04 4.25
N PRO A 578 13.69 -13.83 4.56
CA PRO A 578 12.25 -13.61 4.66
C PRO A 578 11.50 -13.82 3.34
N VAL A 579 12.15 -13.51 2.21
CA VAL A 579 11.59 -13.73 0.87
C VAL A 579 11.68 -15.22 0.50
N GLU A 580 12.79 -15.89 0.80
CA GLU A 580 12.96 -17.33 0.59
C GLU A 580 11.92 -18.15 1.37
N ASP A 581 11.69 -17.81 2.63
CA ASP A 581 10.69 -18.50 3.48
C ASP A 581 9.27 -18.31 2.93
N ALA A 582 8.93 -17.10 2.45
CA ALA A 582 7.65 -16.86 1.81
C ALA A 582 7.49 -17.68 0.51
N LEU A 583 8.54 -17.73 -0.33
CA LEU A 583 8.52 -18.49 -1.59
C LEU A 583 8.46 -20.00 -1.36
N LYS A 584 9.11 -20.51 -0.30
CA LYS A 584 9.01 -21.89 0.13
C LYS A 584 7.59 -22.25 0.58
N LEU A 585 6.95 -21.38 1.36
CA LEU A 585 5.54 -21.57 1.75
C LEU A 585 4.64 -21.63 0.50
N PHE A 586 4.89 -20.78 -0.48
CA PHE A 586 4.16 -20.83 -1.75
C PHE A 586 4.33 -22.18 -2.45
N ASP A 587 5.55 -22.71 -2.55
CA ASP A 587 5.81 -24.02 -3.17
C ASP A 587 5.08 -25.16 -2.46
N GLU A 588 5.11 -25.17 -1.11
CA GLU A 588 4.39 -26.14 -0.28
C GLU A 588 2.87 -26.05 -0.53
N MET A 589 2.32 -24.84 -0.65
CA MET A 589 0.88 -24.64 -0.91
C MET A 589 0.48 -25.04 -2.34
N VAL A 590 1.35 -24.91 -3.33
CA VAL A 590 1.11 -25.43 -4.68
C VAL A 590 0.98 -26.96 -4.64
N ASP A 591 1.80 -27.66 -3.84
CA ASP A 591 1.68 -29.12 -3.65
C ASP A 591 0.38 -29.49 -2.95
N GLU A 592 -0.01 -28.77 -1.89
CA GLU A 592 -1.27 -28.99 -1.20
C GLU A 592 -2.48 -28.79 -2.13
N MET A 593 -2.44 -27.74 -2.97
CA MET A 593 -3.47 -27.48 -3.96
C MET A 593 -3.60 -28.60 -4.98
N ALA A 594 -2.47 -29.10 -5.49
CA ALA A 594 -2.46 -30.25 -6.41
C ALA A 594 -3.03 -31.52 -5.77
N GLU A 595 -2.78 -31.73 -4.48
CA GLU A 595 -3.35 -32.87 -3.75
C GLU A 595 -4.86 -32.73 -3.53
N ALA A 596 -5.33 -31.55 -3.07
CA ALA A 596 -6.76 -31.28 -2.87
C ALA A 596 -7.55 -31.45 -4.18
N CYS A 597 -7.04 -30.95 -5.29
CA CYS A 597 -7.69 -31.11 -6.60
C CYS A 597 -7.71 -32.56 -7.10
N ARG A 598 -6.67 -33.36 -6.80
CA ARG A 598 -6.67 -34.81 -7.12
C ARG A 598 -7.76 -35.56 -6.32
N LYS A 599 -7.93 -35.24 -5.03
CA LYS A 599 -9.01 -35.82 -4.20
C LYS A 599 -10.38 -35.45 -4.75
N LEU A 600 -10.61 -34.18 -5.10
CA LEU A 600 -11.87 -33.73 -5.70
C LEU A 600 -12.20 -34.43 -7.04
N LYS A 601 -11.19 -34.66 -7.90
CA LYS A 601 -11.37 -35.45 -9.13
C LYS A 601 -11.76 -36.91 -8.82
N ALA A 602 -11.17 -37.51 -7.79
CA ALA A 602 -11.47 -38.90 -7.39
C ALA A 602 -12.87 -39.06 -6.77
N GLU A 603 -13.41 -38.04 -6.11
CA GLU A 603 -14.78 -38.05 -5.56
C GLU A 603 -15.87 -37.92 -6.64
N LYS A 604 -15.53 -37.35 -7.81
CA LYS A 604 -16.46 -37.22 -8.95
C LYS A 604 -16.59 -38.51 -9.80
N HIS A 605 -15.73 -39.50 -9.56
CA HIS A 605 -15.73 -40.83 -10.23
C HIS A 605 -16.13 -41.94 -9.28
#